data_b9219bf68a00079b1f596fe586c21b25
#
_entry.id   b9219bf68a00079b1f596fe586c21b25
#
_cell.length_a   1.000
_cell.length_b   1.000
_cell.length_c   1.000
_cell.angle_alpha   90.00
_cell.angle_beta   90.00
_cell.angle_gamma   90.00
#
_symmetry.space_group_name_H-M   'P 1'
#
loop_
_entity.id
_entity.type
_entity.pdbx_description
1 polymer ?
#
loop_
_entity_poly.entity_id
_entity_poly.type
_entity_poly.pdbx_seq_one_letter_code
_entity_poly.pdbx_strand_id
1 'polypeptide(L)'
;ASQQGETMSGPLHIGLIPTVGPYLLPHIIPMLHQTFPKLEMYLHEAQTHQLLAQLDSGKLDCVILALVKESEAFIEVPLFDEPMLLAIYEDHPWANRECVLMADLAGEKLLMLEDGHCLRDQAMGFCFEAGADEDTHFRATSLETLRNMVAAGSGITLLPALAVPPERKRDGVVYLPCIKPEPCRTIGLVYRPGSPLRSRYEQLAEAIRARMDGHFDKVLKQAV
;
A
#
# COMPACT_ATOMS: atom_id res chain seq x y z
N ALA A 1 -22.61 -19.24 27.92
CA ALA A 1 -21.39 -18.70 28.51
C ALA A 1 -20.74 -17.80 27.46
N SER A 2 -20.86 -16.46 27.64
CA SER A 2 -20.26 -15.46 26.79
C SER A 2 -18.76 -15.61 26.91
N GLN A 3 -18.07 -15.94 25.79
CA GLN A 3 -16.65 -15.71 25.66
C GLN A 3 -16.46 -14.19 25.67
N GLN A 4 -16.15 -13.63 26.83
CA GLN A 4 -15.61 -12.28 26.93
C GLN A 4 -14.32 -12.30 26.15
N GLY A 5 -14.30 -11.61 25.00
CA GLY A 5 -13.13 -11.49 24.17
C GLY A 5 -11.95 -10.98 24.98
N GLU A 6 -10.76 -11.55 24.78
CA GLU A 6 -9.53 -11.03 25.36
C GLU A 6 -9.45 -9.52 25.10
N THR A 7 -9.30 -8.77 26.18
CA THR A 7 -9.25 -7.30 26.10
C THR A 7 -8.05 -6.91 25.27
N MET A 8 -8.25 -6.12 24.21
CA MET A 8 -7.18 -5.54 23.39
C MET A 8 -6.35 -4.55 24.24
N SER A 9 -5.32 -5.07 24.91
CA SER A 9 -4.49 -4.32 25.87
C SER A 9 -3.06 -4.81 25.87
N GLY A 10 -2.13 -3.96 26.33
CA GLY A 10 -0.70 -4.25 26.41
C GLY A 10 0.03 -4.13 25.05
N PRO A 11 1.29 -4.54 25.00
CA PRO A 11 2.16 -4.33 23.84
C PRO A 11 1.74 -5.18 22.64
N LEU A 12 1.86 -4.59 21.45
CA LEU A 12 1.71 -5.22 20.15
C LEU A 12 2.75 -4.65 19.19
N HIS A 13 3.66 -5.50 18.72
CA HIS A 13 4.69 -5.14 17.76
C HIS A 13 4.20 -5.40 16.34
N ILE A 14 3.95 -4.33 15.60
CA ILE A 14 3.35 -4.36 14.26
C ILE A 14 4.39 -3.93 13.24
N GLY A 15 4.68 -4.80 12.27
CA GLY A 15 5.48 -4.47 11.10
C GLY A 15 4.62 -3.84 10.01
N LEU A 16 5.15 -2.86 9.28
CA LEU A 16 4.50 -2.27 8.10
C LEU A 16 5.54 -2.07 7.00
N ILE A 17 5.17 -2.37 5.76
CA ILE A 17 6.03 -2.05 4.62
C ILE A 17 6.06 -0.54 4.36
N PRO A 18 7.17 0.02 3.83
CA PRO A 18 7.36 1.47 3.65
C PRO A 18 6.35 2.11 2.68
N THR A 19 5.74 1.33 1.80
CA THR A 19 4.72 1.83 0.87
C THR A 19 3.30 1.82 1.44
N VAL A 20 3.13 1.38 2.69
CA VAL A 20 1.85 1.34 3.41
C VAL A 20 1.93 2.14 4.70
N GLY A 21 2.94 1.92 5.53
CA GLY A 21 3.02 2.46 6.89
C GLY A 21 2.74 3.96 6.97
N PRO A 22 3.53 4.84 6.34
CA PRO A 22 3.37 6.29 6.44
C PRO A 22 2.00 6.79 5.98
N TYR A 23 1.36 6.07 5.07
CA TYR A 23 0.11 6.49 4.41
C TYR A 23 -1.14 5.91 5.07
N LEU A 24 -1.06 4.70 5.63
CA LEU A 24 -2.17 4.05 6.31
C LEU A 24 -2.32 4.55 7.76
N LEU A 25 -1.21 4.70 8.48
CA LEU A 25 -1.22 5.03 9.91
C LEU A 25 -2.03 6.30 10.25
N PRO A 26 -1.96 7.40 9.50
CA PRO A 26 -2.80 8.58 9.77
C PRO A 26 -4.30 8.31 9.75
N HIS A 27 -4.74 7.33 8.97
CA HIS A 27 -6.16 6.97 8.88
C HIS A 27 -6.62 6.06 10.01
N ILE A 28 -5.76 5.17 10.51
CA ILE A 28 -6.17 4.14 11.46
C ILE A 28 -5.79 4.46 12.92
N ILE A 29 -4.69 5.15 13.17
CA ILE A 29 -4.21 5.42 14.55
C ILE A 29 -5.24 6.15 15.41
N PRO A 30 -5.89 7.24 14.95
CA PRO A 30 -6.89 7.92 15.78
C PRO A 30 -8.06 7.00 16.16
N MET A 31 -8.52 6.17 15.23
CA MET A 31 -9.59 5.20 15.46
C MET A 31 -9.13 4.09 16.42
N LEU A 32 -7.92 3.55 16.23
CA LEU A 32 -7.40 2.50 17.10
C LEU A 32 -7.22 2.97 18.55
N HIS A 33 -6.77 4.21 18.78
CA HIS A 33 -6.69 4.79 20.13
C HIS A 33 -8.07 4.91 20.80
N GLN A 34 -9.11 5.23 20.02
CA GLN A 34 -10.49 5.31 20.54
C GLN A 34 -11.08 3.93 20.83
N THR A 35 -10.86 2.98 19.90
CA THR A 35 -11.44 1.64 19.99
C THR A 35 -10.71 0.76 21.01
N PHE A 36 -9.38 0.87 21.07
CA PHE A 36 -8.51 0.06 21.92
C PHE A 36 -7.58 0.92 22.79
N PRO A 37 -8.12 1.68 23.75
CA PRO A 37 -7.36 2.70 24.51
C PRO A 37 -6.24 2.12 25.39
N LYS A 38 -6.23 0.81 25.63
CA LYS A 38 -5.21 0.12 26.43
C LYS A 38 -4.18 -0.64 25.56
N LEU A 39 -4.28 -0.53 24.24
CA LEU A 39 -3.34 -1.14 23.32
C LEU A 39 -2.09 -0.26 23.19
N GLU A 40 -0.92 -0.85 23.41
CA GLU A 40 0.37 -0.20 23.20
C GLU A 40 0.96 -0.67 21.87
N MET A 41 0.99 0.20 20.87
CA MET A 41 1.45 -0.15 19.52
C MET A 41 2.90 0.24 19.32
N TYR A 42 3.75 -0.74 19.01
CA TYR A 42 5.14 -0.56 18.60
C TYR A 42 5.26 -0.83 17.09
N LEU A 43 5.48 0.23 16.33
CA LEU A 43 5.45 0.21 14.87
C LEU A 43 6.86 0.07 14.30
N HIS A 44 7.06 -0.90 13.42
CA HIS A 44 8.33 -1.20 12.78
C HIS A 44 8.18 -1.14 11.27
N GLU A 45 8.96 -0.30 10.61
CA GLU A 45 8.93 -0.18 9.16
C GLU A 45 10.17 -0.84 8.55
N ALA A 46 9.94 -1.77 7.62
CA ALA A 46 11.01 -2.44 6.87
C ALA A 46 10.44 -3.09 5.60
N GLN A 47 11.31 -3.55 4.71
CA GLN A 47 10.93 -4.29 3.52
C GLN A 47 10.31 -5.65 3.86
N THR A 48 9.49 -6.20 2.95
CA THR A 48 8.70 -7.43 3.15
C THR A 48 9.53 -8.59 3.71
N HIS A 49 10.67 -8.91 3.10
CA HIS A 49 11.50 -10.04 3.52
C HIS A 49 12.05 -9.89 4.95
N GLN A 50 12.39 -8.67 5.37
CA GLN A 50 12.85 -8.37 6.72
C GLN A 50 11.72 -8.51 7.74
N LEU A 51 10.53 -7.99 7.41
CA LEU A 51 9.36 -8.08 8.27
C LEU A 51 8.90 -9.53 8.45
N LEU A 52 8.87 -10.34 7.37
CA LEU A 52 8.50 -11.75 7.46
C LEU A 52 9.51 -12.54 8.29
N ALA A 53 10.81 -12.27 8.16
CA ALA A 53 11.82 -12.90 9.02
C ALA A 53 11.66 -12.50 10.50
N GLN A 54 11.32 -11.24 10.78
CA GLN A 54 11.04 -10.78 12.15
C GLN A 54 9.72 -11.36 12.70
N LEU A 55 8.73 -11.56 11.85
CA LEU A 55 7.48 -12.22 12.20
C LEU A 55 7.72 -13.69 12.53
N ASP A 56 8.48 -14.40 11.72
CA ASP A 56 8.83 -15.82 11.93
C ASP A 56 9.60 -16.02 13.24
N SER A 57 10.58 -15.16 13.50
CA SER A 57 11.39 -15.21 14.74
C SER A 57 10.65 -14.75 16.01
N GLY A 58 9.42 -14.25 15.90
CA GLY A 58 8.65 -13.75 17.04
C GLY A 58 9.01 -12.36 17.53
N LYS A 59 9.84 -11.62 16.80
CA LYS A 59 10.14 -10.20 17.11
C LYS A 59 8.96 -9.29 16.80
N LEU A 60 8.15 -9.66 15.81
CA LEU A 60 6.90 -9.00 15.50
C LEU A 60 5.72 -9.93 15.82
N ASP A 61 4.61 -9.35 16.20
CA ASP A 61 3.37 -10.04 16.48
C ASP A 61 2.55 -10.23 15.20
N CYS A 62 2.44 -9.18 14.39
CA CYS A 62 1.80 -9.19 13.08
C CYS A 62 2.47 -8.20 12.14
N VAL A 63 2.17 -8.32 10.85
CA VAL A 63 2.70 -7.45 9.78
C VAL A 63 1.57 -7.02 8.87
N ILE A 64 1.55 -5.75 8.46
CA ILE A 64 0.66 -5.21 7.44
C ILE A 64 1.50 -4.98 6.17
N LEU A 65 1.14 -5.67 5.11
CA LEU A 65 1.87 -5.67 3.85
C LEU A 65 0.94 -5.89 2.65
N ALA A 66 1.45 -5.71 1.44
CA ALA A 66 0.77 -6.23 0.26
C ALA A 66 0.94 -7.74 0.21
N LEU A 67 -0.17 -8.48 0.07
CA LEU A 67 -0.15 -9.94 0.02
C LEU A 67 0.62 -10.40 -1.22
N VAL A 68 1.63 -11.24 -0.98
CA VAL A 68 2.53 -11.79 -1.98
C VAL A 68 2.75 -13.28 -1.69
N LYS A 69 3.34 -14.00 -2.63
CA LYS A 69 3.58 -15.45 -2.48
C LYS A 69 4.37 -15.80 -1.20
N GLU A 70 5.31 -14.96 -0.81
CA GLU A 70 6.15 -15.15 0.39
C GLU A 70 5.33 -15.06 1.68
N SER A 71 4.19 -14.41 1.68
CA SER A 71 3.30 -14.30 2.85
C SER A 71 2.40 -15.51 3.05
N GLU A 72 2.25 -16.40 2.06
CA GLU A 72 1.41 -17.60 2.12
C GLU A 72 1.84 -18.62 3.21
N ALA A 73 3.07 -18.51 3.71
CA ALA A 73 3.54 -19.32 4.84
C ALA A 73 2.91 -18.93 6.19
N PHE A 74 2.25 -17.78 6.25
CA PHE A 74 1.60 -17.22 7.43
C PHE A 74 0.07 -17.24 7.28
N ILE A 75 -0.65 -16.91 8.35
CA ILE A 75 -2.09 -16.69 8.25
C ILE A 75 -2.30 -15.29 7.67
N GLU A 76 -2.94 -15.23 6.51
CA GLU A 76 -3.27 -13.99 5.81
C GLU A 76 -4.71 -13.57 6.10
N VAL A 77 -4.88 -12.32 6.49
CA VAL A 77 -6.18 -11.68 6.69
C VAL A 77 -6.26 -10.47 5.76
N PRO A 78 -6.92 -10.57 4.60
CA PRO A 78 -7.08 -9.45 3.69
C PRO A 78 -7.78 -8.28 4.38
N LEU A 79 -7.28 -7.07 4.19
CA LEU A 79 -7.83 -5.83 4.77
C LEU A 79 -8.64 -5.05 3.74
N PHE A 80 -8.02 -4.68 2.62
CA PHE A 80 -8.65 -3.94 1.53
C PHE A 80 -7.84 -4.06 0.25
N ASP A 81 -8.51 -3.84 -0.87
CA ASP A 81 -7.88 -3.69 -2.17
C ASP A 81 -7.53 -2.22 -2.40
N GLU A 82 -6.29 -1.96 -2.81
CA GLU A 82 -5.75 -0.64 -3.02
C GLU A 82 -5.43 -0.44 -4.50
N PRO A 83 -6.14 0.46 -5.21
CA PRO A 83 -5.83 0.78 -6.59
C PRO A 83 -4.50 1.54 -6.71
N MET A 84 -3.90 1.49 -7.89
CA MET A 84 -2.74 2.29 -8.25
C MET A 84 -3.13 3.36 -9.26
N LEU A 85 -2.57 4.56 -9.10
CA LEU A 85 -2.75 5.68 -10.01
C LEU A 85 -1.46 5.98 -10.74
N LEU A 86 -1.58 6.42 -11.97
CA LEU A 86 -0.44 6.96 -12.73
C LEU A 86 -0.14 8.37 -12.22
N ALA A 87 1.10 8.60 -11.80
CA ALA A 87 1.63 9.91 -11.44
C ALA A 87 2.46 10.45 -12.61
N ILE A 88 2.10 11.61 -13.11
CA ILE A 88 2.76 12.30 -14.21
C ILE A 88 3.08 13.74 -13.81
N TYR A 89 4.09 14.35 -14.43
CA TYR A 89 4.40 15.77 -14.23
C TYR A 89 3.34 16.68 -14.87
N GLU A 90 3.19 17.89 -14.38
CA GLU A 90 2.05 18.76 -14.75
C GLU A 90 2.02 19.20 -16.22
N ASP A 91 3.15 19.23 -16.90
CA ASP A 91 3.27 19.56 -18.34
C ASP A 91 3.24 18.31 -19.24
N HIS A 92 2.97 17.13 -18.69
CA HIS A 92 2.88 15.90 -19.47
C HIS A 92 1.72 15.96 -20.47
N PRO A 93 1.84 15.38 -21.69
CA PRO A 93 0.76 15.38 -22.70
C PRO A 93 -0.57 14.82 -22.21
N TRP A 94 -0.56 13.98 -21.19
CA TRP A 94 -1.77 13.38 -20.60
C TRP A 94 -2.34 14.16 -19.40
N ALA A 95 -1.74 15.28 -19.00
CA ALA A 95 -2.13 16.00 -17.77
C ALA A 95 -3.61 16.45 -17.75
N ASN A 96 -4.20 16.65 -18.94
CA ASN A 96 -5.61 17.04 -19.07
C ASN A 96 -6.58 15.86 -19.27
N ARG A 97 -6.09 14.62 -19.31
CA ARG A 97 -6.96 13.43 -19.39
C ARG A 97 -7.63 13.17 -18.05
N GLU A 98 -8.83 12.62 -18.05
CA GLU A 98 -9.53 12.18 -16.84
C GLU A 98 -9.01 10.84 -16.31
N CYS A 99 -8.62 9.95 -17.20
CA CYS A 99 -8.04 8.64 -16.90
C CYS A 99 -7.07 8.21 -18.01
N VAL A 100 -6.35 7.11 -17.75
CA VAL A 100 -5.43 6.48 -18.71
C VAL A 100 -5.82 5.02 -18.87
N LEU A 101 -5.90 4.53 -20.11
CA LEU A 101 -6.00 3.10 -20.37
C LEU A 101 -4.64 2.46 -20.07
N MET A 102 -4.61 1.29 -19.43
CA MET A 102 -3.34 0.58 -19.23
C MET A 102 -2.61 0.33 -20.55
N ALA A 103 -3.34 0.08 -21.65
CA ALA A 103 -2.75 -0.07 -22.97
C ALA A 103 -2.05 1.18 -23.52
N ASP A 104 -2.40 2.38 -23.02
CA ASP A 104 -1.73 3.63 -23.41
C ASP A 104 -0.26 3.67 -22.90
N LEU A 105 0.08 2.85 -21.89
CA LEU A 105 1.43 2.76 -21.35
C LEU A 105 2.39 2.00 -22.27
N ALA A 106 1.92 1.39 -23.36
CA ALA A 106 2.76 0.64 -24.27
C ALA A 106 3.91 1.51 -24.85
N GLY A 107 5.13 1.08 -24.64
CA GLY A 107 6.34 1.81 -25.03
C GLY A 107 6.80 2.89 -24.08
N GLU A 108 6.02 3.22 -23.02
CA GLU A 108 6.44 4.15 -21.98
C GLU A 108 7.46 3.50 -21.03
N LYS A 109 8.30 4.34 -20.44
CA LYS A 109 9.25 3.95 -19.39
C LYS A 109 8.85 4.56 -18.07
N LEU A 110 8.66 3.70 -17.05
CA LEU A 110 8.24 4.11 -15.73
C LEU A 110 9.40 4.10 -14.74
N LEU A 111 9.46 5.14 -13.92
CA LEU A 111 10.32 5.18 -12.75
C LEU A 111 9.81 4.15 -11.73
N MET A 112 10.74 3.41 -11.11
CA MET A 112 10.41 2.34 -10.17
C MET A 112 11.15 2.49 -8.85
N LEU A 113 10.61 1.85 -7.80
CA LEU A 113 11.35 1.63 -6.56
C LEU A 113 12.49 0.64 -6.81
N GLU A 114 13.48 0.67 -5.91
CA GLU A 114 14.56 -0.32 -5.90
C GLU A 114 14.05 -1.73 -5.59
N ASP A 115 14.89 -2.73 -5.83
CA ASP A 115 14.60 -4.12 -5.51
C ASP A 115 14.31 -4.31 -4.01
N GLY A 116 13.45 -5.29 -3.68
CA GLY A 116 13.03 -5.60 -2.31
C GLY A 116 11.73 -4.94 -1.86
N HIS A 117 11.21 -3.98 -2.61
CA HIS A 117 9.86 -3.47 -2.41
C HIS A 117 8.85 -4.30 -3.22
N CYS A 118 7.91 -4.98 -2.56
CA CYS A 118 6.87 -5.75 -3.25
C CYS A 118 6.03 -4.91 -4.21
N LEU A 119 5.88 -3.62 -3.95
CA LEU A 119 5.22 -2.68 -4.86
C LEU A 119 5.92 -2.60 -6.22
N ARG A 120 7.26 -2.68 -6.24
CA ARG A 120 8.02 -2.71 -7.49
C ARG A 120 7.59 -3.89 -8.37
N ASP A 121 7.60 -5.10 -7.81
CA ASP A 121 7.27 -6.31 -8.57
C ASP A 121 5.82 -6.30 -9.04
N GLN A 122 4.91 -5.78 -8.23
CA GLN A 122 3.50 -5.62 -8.59
C GLN A 122 3.31 -4.58 -9.69
N ALA A 123 3.94 -3.40 -9.58
CA ALA A 123 3.88 -2.36 -10.61
C ALA A 123 4.51 -2.84 -11.92
N MET A 124 5.66 -3.53 -11.85
CA MET A 124 6.31 -4.13 -13.00
C MET A 124 5.41 -5.14 -13.72
N GLY A 125 4.68 -5.99 -12.96
CA GLY A 125 3.73 -6.93 -13.53
C GLY A 125 2.68 -6.22 -14.40
N PHE A 126 2.04 -5.19 -13.88
CA PHE A 126 1.06 -4.39 -14.64
C PHE A 126 1.68 -3.67 -15.83
N CYS A 127 2.88 -3.10 -15.67
CA CYS A 127 3.58 -2.39 -16.73
C CYS A 127 3.96 -3.33 -17.88
N PHE A 128 4.52 -4.51 -17.60
CA PHE A 128 4.88 -5.49 -18.63
C PHE A 128 3.65 -6.03 -19.37
N GLU A 129 2.57 -6.32 -18.68
CA GLU A 129 1.30 -6.72 -19.30
C GLU A 129 0.75 -5.64 -20.24
N ALA A 130 0.98 -4.38 -19.90
CA ALA A 130 0.58 -3.22 -20.70
C ALA A 130 1.57 -2.91 -21.85
N GLY A 131 2.74 -3.58 -21.91
CA GLY A 131 3.77 -3.29 -22.89
C GLY A 131 4.66 -2.09 -22.55
N ALA A 132 4.64 -1.64 -21.31
CA ALA A 132 5.55 -0.64 -20.78
C ALA A 132 6.82 -1.29 -20.22
N ASP A 133 7.85 -0.49 -19.94
CA ASP A 133 9.14 -0.95 -19.45
C ASP A 133 9.60 -0.10 -18.25
N GLU A 134 10.65 -0.54 -17.58
CA GLU A 134 11.29 0.21 -16.51
C GLU A 134 12.28 1.23 -17.07
N ASP A 135 12.30 2.44 -16.49
CA ASP A 135 13.44 3.34 -16.66
C ASP A 135 14.59 2.88 -15.75
N THR A 136 15.58 2.24 -16.35
CA THR A 136 16.72 1.68 -15.62
C THR A 136 17.75 2.72 -15.19
N HIS A 137 17.62 3.98 -15.61
CA HIS A 137 18.54 5.05 -15.24
C HIS A 137 18.29 5.60 -13.85
N PHE A 138 17.11 5.32 -13.28
CA PHE A 138 16.73 5.84 -11.98
C PHE A 138 15.93 4.80 -11.19
N ARG A 139 16.35 4.58 -9.94
CA ARG A 139 15.62 3.79 -8.95
C ARG A 139 15.56 4.57 -7.64
N ALA A 140 14.41 4.59 -7.00
CA ALA A 140 14.21 5.29 -5.74
C ALA A 140 14.06 4.33 -4.56
N THR A 141 14.45 4.78 -3.38
CA THR A 141 14.30 4.03 -2.13
C THR A 141 12.95 4.29 -1.44
N SER A 142 12.22 5.33 -1.86
CA SER A 142 10.92 5.69 -1.27
C SER A 142 9.95 6.27 -2.30
N LEU A 143 8.64 6.18 -1.99
CA LEU A 143 7.58 6.78 -2.82
C LEU A 143 7.69 8.30 -2.90
N GLU A 144 8.13 8.97 -1.83
CA GLU A 144 8.32 10.42 -1.84
C GLU A 144 9.44 10.84 -2.78
N THR A 145 10.52 10.07 -2.87
CA THR A 145 11.57 10.31 -3.86
C THR A 145 11.04 10.13 -5.28
N LEU A 146 10.28 9.06 -5.55
CA LEU A 146 9.62 8.87 -6.86
C LEU A 146 8.72 10.04 -7.20
N ARG A 147 7.87 10.49 -6.28
CA ARG A 147 6.98 11.64 -6.45
C ARG A 147 7.75 12.91 -6.84
N ASN A 148 8.83 13.22 -6.13
CA ASN A 148 9.66 14.38 -6.39
C ASN A 148 10.35 14.30 -7.75
N MET A 149 10.76 13.11 -8.19
CA MET A 149 11.34 12.91 -9.52
C MET A 149 10.30 13.11 -10.62
N VAL A 150 9.07 12.64 -10.40
CA VAL A 150 7.94 12.92 -11.32
C VAL A 150 7.67 14.42 -11.39
N ALA A 151 7.58 15.13 -10.24
CA ALA A 151 7.39 16.57 -10.19
C ALA A 151 8.48 17.33 -10.93
N ALA A 152 9.71 16.85 -10.90
CA ALA A 152 10.85 17.40 -11.63
C ALA A 152 10.86 17.07 -13.15
N GLY A 153 9.85 16.35 -13.65
CA GLY A 153 9.77 15.99 -15.06
C GLY A 153 10.70 14.84 -15.50
N SER A 154 11.23 14.07 -14.53
CA SER A 154 12.19 12.99 -14.84
C SER A 154 11.54 11.74 -15.43
N GLY A 155 10.21 11.61 -15.33
CA GLY A 155 9.46 10.47 -15.84
C GLY A 155 8.09 10.37 -15.21
N ILE A 156 7.47 9.21 -15.37
CA ILE A 156 6.15 8.85 -14.84
C ILE A 156 6.26 7.61 -13.97
N THR A 157 5.29 7.36 -13.08
CA THR A 157 5.29 6.15 -12.24
C THR A 157 3.88 5.76 -11.82
N LEU A 158 3.72 4.53 -11.31
CA LEU A 158 2.51 4.08 -10.61
C LEU A 158 2.67 4.30 -9.10
N LEU A 159 1.71 4.96 -8.47
CA LEU A 159 1.66 5.15 -7.03
C LEU A 159 0.41 4.50 -6.43
N PRO A 160 0.52 3.85 -5.27
CA PRO A 160 -0.64 3.30 -4.59
C PRO A 160 -1.55 4.43 -4.08
N ALA A 161 -2.86 4.22 -4.09
CA ALA A 161 -3.86 5.24 -3.80
C ALA A 161 -3.71 5.86 -2.40
N LEU A 162 -3.26 5.11 -1.40
CA LEU A 162 -2.94 5.65 -0.06
C LEU A 162 -1.88 6.76 -0.11
N ALA A 163 -0.92 6.66 -1.02
CA ALA A 163 0.14 7.66 -1.17
C ALA A 163 -0.27 8.85 -2.06
N VAL A 164 -1.45 8.82 -2.66
CA VAL A 164 -1.97 9.87 -3.53
C VAL A 164 -2.79 10.88 -2.70
N PRO A 165 -2.51 12.20 -2.83
CA PRO A 165 -3.33 13.20 -2.15
C PRO A 165 -4.76 13.24 -2.72
N PRO A 166 -5.73 13.80 -1.95
CA PRO A 166 -7.13 13.88 -2.42
C PRO A 166 -7.30 14.82 -3.63
N GLU A 167 -6.36 15.72 -3.85
CA GLU A 167 -6.36 16.62 -4.99
C GLU A 167 -5.75 15.91 -6.21
N ARG A 168 -6.44 15.98 -7.35
CA ARG A 168 -5.95 15.41 -8.61
C ARG A 168 -4.59 15.99 -9.05
N LYS A 169 -4.32 17.25 -8.74
CA LYS A 169 -3.06 17.94 -9.04
C LYS A 169 -2.50 18.56 -7.76
N ARG A 170 -1.28 18.21 -7.43
CA ARG A 170 -0.59 18.76 -6.26
C ARG A 170 0.92 18.72 -6.44
N ASP A 171 1.59 19.80 -6.05
CA ASP A 171 3.05 19.90 -6.00
C ASP A 171 3.76 19.49 -7.30
N GLY A 172 3.22 19.90 -8.46
CA GLY A 172 3.79 19.61 -9.78
C GLY A 172 3.48 18.23 -10.34
N VAL A 173 2.64 17.44 -9.64
CA VAL A 173 2.23 16.09 -10.06
C VAL A 173 0.72 16.05 -10.33
N VAL A 174 0.34 15.39 -11.42
CA VAL A 174 -1.04 15.04 -11.77
C VAL A 174 -1.22 13.54 -11.56
N TYR A 175 -2.30 13.15 -10.87
CA TYR A 175 -2.63 11.75 -10.59
C TYR A 175 -3.82 11.33 -11.44
N LEU A 176 -3.64 10.27 -12.24
CA LEU A 176 -4.64 9.76 -13.16
C LEU A 176 -5.02 8.32 -12.78
N PRO A 177 -6.31 8.02 -12.63
CA PRO A 177 -6.76 6.65 -12.53
C PRO A 177 -6.38 5.85 -13.79
N CYS A 178 -5.93 4.62 -13.58
CA CYS A 178 -5.67 3.66 -14.64
C CYS A 178 -6.86 2.71 -14.76
N ILE A 179 -7.27 2.42 -15.99
CA ILE A 179 -8.42 1.56 -16.26
C ILE A 179 -8.09 0.52 -17.34
N LYS A 180 -8.88 -0.58 -17.33
CA LYS A 180 -8.86 -1.66 -18.34
C LYS A 180 -7.49 -2.33 -18.54
N PRO A 181 -7.03 -3.10 -17.53
CA PRO A 181 -7.59 -3.27 -16.21
C PRO A 181 -7.18 -2.16 -15.25
N GLU A 182 -7.89 -2.04 -14.12
CA GLU A 182 -7.47 -1.20 -12.99
C GLU A 182 -6.36 -1.92 -12.23
N PRO A 183 -5.13 -1.36 -12.16
CA PRO A 183 -4.06 -1.98 -11.39
C PRO A 183 -4.36 -1.86 -9.89
N CYS A 184 -4.27 -2.98 -9.19
CA CYS A 184 -4.68 -3.08 -7.78
C CYS A 184 -3.77 -4.04 -7.03
N ARG A 185 -3.56 -3.79 -5.73
CA ARG A 185 -2.91 -4.72 -4.81
C ARG A 185 -3.78 -4.95 -3.58
N THR A 186 -3.73 -6.16 -3.02
CA THR A 186 -4.43 -6.46 -1.77
C THR A 186 -3.52 -6.21 -0.59
N ILE A 187 -3.91 -5.32 0.31
CA ILE A 187 -3.25 -5.10 1.59
C ILE A 187 -3.86 -6.06 2.60
N GLY A 188 -3.02 -6.74 3.36
CA GLY A 188 -3.42 -7.69 4.37
C GLY A 188 -2.61 -7.59 5.66
N LEU A 189 -3.17 -8.15 6.72
CA LEU A 189 -2.51 -8.39 7.98
C LEU A 189 -2.11 -9.86 8.03
N VAL A 190 -0.85 -10.13 8.33
CA VAL A 190 -0.33 -11.50 8.43
C VAL A 190 0.24 -11.77 9.82
N TYR A 191 0.07 -13.00 10.30
CA TYR A 191 0.58 -13.45 11.59
C TYR A 191 0.92 -14.93 11.57
N ARG A 192 1.70 -15.39 12.57
CA ARG A 192 2.14 -16.79 12.65
C ARG A 192 0.96 -17.76 12.87
N PRO A 193 0.93 -18.91 12.18
CA PRO A 193 0.01 -19.99 12.52
C PRO A 193 0.15 -20.39 14.00
N GLY A 194 -0.97 -20.68 14.65
CA GLY A 194 -1.00 -21.12 16.05
C GLY A 194 -0.70 -20.02 17.09
N SER A 195 -0.63 -18.75 16.69
CA SER A 195 -0.45 -17.66 17.63
C SER A 195 -1.58 -17.59 18.66
N PRO A 196 -1.25 -17.49 19.98
CA PRO A 196 -2.26 -17.31 21.03
C PRO A 196 -2.98 -15.95 20.94
N LEU A 197 -2.41 -14.97 20.22
CA LEU A 197 -2.98 -13.64 20.04
C LEU A 197 -3.89 -13.52 18.81
N ARG A 198 -4.27 -14.63 18.19
CA ARG A 198 -5.11 -14.67 16.97
C ARG A 198 -6.35 -13.76 17.09
N SER A 199 -7.09 -13.85 18.20
CA SER A 199 -8.29 -13.03 18.42
C SER A 199 -7.99 -11.53 18.39
N ARG A 200 -6.84 -11.11 18.89
CA ARG A 200 -6.39 -9.69 18.87
C ARG A 200 -6.11 -9.23 17.43
N TYR A 201 -5.47 -10.08 16.62
CA TYR A 201 -5.17 -9.74 15.22
C TYR A 201 -6.45 -9.64 14.39
N GLU A 202 -7.41 -10.54 14.60
CA GLU A 202 -8.69 -10.52 13.91
C GLU A 202 -9.51 -9.28 14.27
N GLN A 203 -9.53 -8.86 15.55
CA GLN A 203 -10.18 -7.62 15.99
C GLN A 203 -9.50 -6.38 15.39
N LEU A 204 -8.17 -6.36 15.33
CA LEU A 204 -7.40 -5.29 14.69
C LEU A 204 -7.72 -5.21 13.20
N ALA A 205 -7.72 -6.33 12.52
CA ALA A 205 -8.04 -6.42 11.09
C ALA A 205 -9.47 -5.94 10.79
N GLU A 206 -10.45 -6.33 11.61
CA GLU A 206 -11.84 -5.90 11.46
C GLU A 206 -11.98 -4.38 11.64
N ALA A 207 -11.34 -3.81 12.65
CA ALA A 207 -11.36 -2.37 12.87
C ALA A 207 -10.73 -1.59 11.71
N ILE A 208 -9.61 -2.09 11.15
CA ILE A 208 -8.96 -1.48 9.99
C ILE A 208 -9.85 -1.59 8.75
N ARG A 209 -10.45 -2.76 8.47
CA ARG A 209 -11.39 -2.94 7.35
C ARG A 209 -12.54 -1.95 7.42
N ALA A 210 -13.20 -1.86 8.58
CA ALA A 210 -14.32 -0.95 8.78
C ALA A 210 -13.93 0.52 8.57
N ARG A 211 -12.71 0.91 8.96
CA ARG A 211 -12.20 2.27 8.75
C ARG A 211 -11.87 2.57 7.29
N MET A 212 -11.41 1.57 6.54
CA MET A 212 -10.99 1.71 5.16
C MET A 212 -12.10 1.42 4.15
N ASP A 213 -13.27 0.97 4.60
CA ASP A 213 -14.42 0.70 3.73
C ASP A 213 -14.82 1.95 2.93
N GLY A 214 -14.93 1.81 1.63
CA GLY A 214 -15.25 2.91 0.71
C GLY A 214 -14.20 4.04 0.63
N HIS A 215 -13.03 3.87 1.26
CA HIS A 215 -11.98 4.92 1.29
C HIS A 215 -11.54 5.34 -0.11
N PHE A 216 -11.40 4.39 -1.03
CA PHE A 216 -10.93 4.65 -2.39
C PHE A 216 -12.03 5.01 -3.39
N ASP A 217 -13.31 4.92 -2.99
CA ASP A 217 -14.44 5.23 -3.89
C ASP A 217 -14.36 6.63 -4.49
N LYS A 218 -13.86 7.61 -3.73
CA LYS A 218 -13.73 8.98 -4.21
C LYS A 218 -12.62 9.13 -5.24
N VAL A 219 -11.53 8.39 -5.08
CA VAL A 219 -10.39 8.39 -6.00
C VAL A 219 -10.79 7.77 -7.33
N LEU A 220 -11.60 6.72 -7.28
CA LEU A 220 -12.08 5.99 -8.46
C LEU A 220 -13.25 6.70 -9.17
N LYS A 221 -14.13 7.37 -8.42
CA LYS A 221 -15.26 8.13 -9.00
C LYS A 221 -14.86 9.40 -9.74
N GLN A 222 -13.63 9.88 -9.56
CA GLN A 222 -13.09 10.97 -10.39
C GLN A 222 -12.66 10.49 -11.79
N ALA A 223 -12.79 9.18 -12.06
CA ALA A 223 -12.42 8.52 -13.32
C ALA A 223 -13.63 8.20 -14.24
N VAL A 224 -14.84 8.61 -13.88
CA VAL A 224 -16.07 8.36 -14.66
C VAL A 224 -16.73 9.68 -15.04
#